data_1101d8cf69e4145759c55812d14948bf
#
_entry.id   1101d8cf69e4145759c55812d14948bf
#
_cell.length_a   1.000
_cell.length_b   1.000
_cell.length_c   1.000
_cell.angle_alpha   90.00
_cell.angle_beta   90.00
_cell.angle_gamma   90.00
#
_symmetry.space_group_name_H-M   'P 1'
#
loop_
_entity.id
_entity.type
_entity.pdbx_description
1 polymer ?
#
loop_
_entity_poly.entity_id
_entity_poly.type
_entity_poly.pdbx_seq_one_letter_code
_entity_poly.pdbx_strand_id
1 'polypeptide(L)'
;MEEQQIFQVVEEMPEFPGGMGECMKWLGKNIKYPTISQENGVQGRVIIQFVVNRDGSIVDAQVACGVDPYLDKEALRVVGQMPKWKPGKQRGKEVRVKYTLPVMFRLQ
;
A
#
# COMPACT_ATOMS: atom_id res chain seq x y z
N MET A 1 9.86 18.28 15.00
CA MET A 1 10.28 18.87 13.71
C MET A 1 9.21 18.58 12.67
N GLU A 2 8.77 19.62 11.98
CA GLU A 2 7.70 19.49 10.98
C GLU A 2 8.05 18.47 9.88
N GLU A 3 9.33 18.40 9.50
CA GLU A 3 9.80 17.49 8.47
C GLU A 3 9.64 16.02 8.83
N GLN A 4 9.63 15.72 10.13
CA GLN A 4 9.50 14.36 10.65
C GLN A 4 8.05 14.00 10.93
N GLN A 5 7.17 14.98 10.90
CA GLN A 5 5.77 14.74 11.25
C GLN A 5 5.08 13.87 10.20
N ILE A 6 4.36 12.86 10.67
CA ILE A 6 3.57 11.97 9.83
C ILE A 6 2.11 12.17 10.19
N PHE A 7 1.31 12.54 9.19
CA PHE A 7 -0.12 12.77 9.36
C PHE A 7 -0.89 11.49 9.08
N GLN A 8 -2.02 11.31 9.72
CA GLN A 8 -2.93 10.21 9.41
C GLN A 8 -4.12 10.66 8.58
N VAL A 9 -4.56 11.89 8.78
CA VAL A 9 -5.65 12.49 8.02
C VAL A 9 -5.22 13.90 7.64
N VAL A 10 -5.37 14.24 6.38
CA VAL A 10 -5.02 15.55 5.85
C VAL A 10 -6.12 16.04 4.92
N GLU A 11 -6.07 17.31 4.55
CA GLU A 11 -7.08 17.91 3.67
C GLU A 11 -7.14 17.24 2.31
N GLU A 12 -5.98 16.92 1.73
CA GLU A 12 -5.91 16.14 0.49
C GLU A 12 -5.11 14.87 0.78
N MET A 13 -5.80 13.74 0.77
CA MET A 13 -5.15 12.45 1.02
C MET A 13 -4.26 12.05 -0.16
N PRO A 14 -3.19 11.27 0.09
CA PRO A 14 -2.37 10.74 -1.00
C PRO A 14 -3.20 9.88 -1.94
N GLU A 15 -2.79 9.82 -3.20
CA GLU A 15 -3.53 9.10 -4.22
C GLU A 15 -2.58 8.38 -5.16
N PHE A 16 -2.88 7.12 -5.46
CA PHE A 16 -2.19 6.37 -6.50
C PHE A 16 -2.44 7.07 -7.85
N PRO A 17 -1.44 7.10 -8.77
CA PRO A 17 -1.66 7.73 -10.08
C PRO A 17 -2.89 7.17 -10.77
N GLY A 18 -3.86 8.03 -11.04
CA GLY A 18 -5.13 7.63 -11.64
C GLY A 18 -6.20 7.18 -10.65
N GLY A 19 -5.91 7.19 -9.35
CA GLY A 19 -6.88 6.87 -8.30
C GLY A 19 -6.89 5.42 -7.86
N MET A 20 -7.81 5.09 -6.95
CA MET A 20 -7.85 3.76 -6.33
C MET A 20 -8.17 2.66 -7.34
N GLY A 21 -9.00 2.94 -8.34
CA GLY A 21 -9.29 1.96 -9.40
C GLY A 21 -8.05 1.53 -10.15
N GLU A 22 -7.18 2.48 -10.48
CA GLU A 22 -5.91 2.18 -11.14
C GLU A 22 -4.96 1.45 -10.20
N CYS A 23 -4.99 1.78 -8.91
CA CYS A 23 -4.21 1.07 -7.90
C CYS A 23 -4.57 -0.41 -7.85
N MET A 24 -5.87 -0.71 -7.84
CA MET A 24 -6.36 -2.09 -7.82
C MET A 24 -5.95 -2.84 -9.08
N LYS A 25 -6.03 -2.20 -10.25
CA LYS A 25 -5.58 -2.80 -11.51
C LYS A 25 -4.08 -3.10 -11.48
N TRP A 26 -3.30 -2.14 -10.99
CA TRP A 26 -1.85 -2.29 -10.90
C TRP A 26 -1.49 -3.47 -9.98
N LEU A 27 -2.14 -3.55 -8.82
CA LEU A 27 -1.91 -4.65 -7.89
C LEU A 27 -2.27 -5.99 -8.56
N GLY A 28 -3.41 -6.07 -9.23
CA GLY A 28 -3.82 -7.29 -9.92
C GLY A 28 -2.84 -7.77 -10.96
N LYS A 29 -2.15 -6.85 -11.63
CA LYS A 29 -1.15 -7.18 -12.65
C LYS A 29 0.19 -7.57 -12.06
N ASN A 30 0.54 -7.07 -10.88
CA ASN A 30 1.87 -7.21 -10.32
C ASN A 30 1.97 -8.20 -9.16
N ILE A 31 0.85 -8.57 -8.56
CA ILE A 31 0.82 -9.57 -7.50
C ILE A 31 1.13 -10.95 -8.12
N LYS A 32 2.02 -11.67 -7.43
CA LYS A 32 2.31 -13.06 -7.76
C LYS A 32 1.79 -13.92 -6.61
N TYR A 33 0.76 -14.70 -6.87
CA TYR A 33 0.17 -15.55 -5.85
C TYR A 33 1.20 -16.60 -5.42
N PRO A 34 1.59 -16.65 -4.13
CA PRO A 34 2.54 -17.66 -3.67
C PRO A 34 2.01 -19.06 -3.91
N THR A 35 2.82 -19.92 -4.52
CA THR A 35 2.41 -21.28 -4.88
C THR A 35 1.92 -22.07 -3.68
N ILE A 36 2.63 -21.97 -2.57
CA ILE A 36 2.27 -22.72 -1.36
C ILE A 36 0.91 -22.28 -0.79
N SER A 37 0.63 -20.98 -0.83
CA SER A 37 -0.68 -20.47 -0.39
C SER A 37 -1.78 -20.92 -1.33
N GLN A 38 -1.50 -20.90 -2.64
CA GLN A 38 -2.44 -21.34 -3.65
C GLN A 38 -2.77 -22.83 -3.49
N GLU A 39 -1.76 -23.68 -3.28
CA GLU A 39 -1.95 -25.12 -3.08
C GLU A 39 -2.77 -25.42 -1.84
N ASN A 40 -2.62 -24.61 -0.81
CA ASN A 40 -3.32 -24.78 0.45
C ASN A 40 -4.68 -24.06 0.48
N GLY A 41 -5.08 -23.46 -0.63
CA GLY A 41 -6.36 -22.77 -0.72
C GLY A 41 -6.46 -21.54 0.17
N VAL A 42 -5.32 -20.91 0.50
CA VAL A 42 -5.31 -19.73 1.38
C VAL A 42 -5.59 -18.48 0.57
N GLN A 43 -6.59 -17.74 0.99
CA GLN A 43 -6.93 -16.45 0.39
C GLN A 43 -7.33 -15.48 1.48
N GLY A 44 -7.38 -14.21 1.15
CA GLY A 44 -7.76 -13.19 2.11
C GLY A 44 -7.15 -11.85 1.77
N ARG A 45 -7.26 -10.95 2.74
CA ARG A 45 -6.87 -9.57 2.57
C ARG A 45 -5.75 -9.24 3.57
N VAL A 46 -4.59 -8.87 3.03
CA VAL A 46 -3.47 -8.40 3.85
C VAL A 46 -3.54 -6.89 3.92
N ILE A 47 -3.58 -6.35 5.12
CA ILE A 47 -3.62 -4.90 5.32
C ILE A 47 -2.21 -4.40 5.50
N ILE A 48 -1.76 -3.53 4.61
CA ILE A 48 -0.43 -2.93 4.64
C ILE A 48 -0.55 -1.46 5.01
N GLN A 49 0.27 -1.02 5.95
CA GLN A 49 0.44 0.40 6.25
C GLN A 49 1.77 0.86 5.72
N PHE A 50 1.80 2.04 5.14
CA PHE A 50 3.04 2.65 4.65
C PHE A 50 2.93 4.16 4.76
N VAL A 51 4.06 4.82 4.56
CA VAL A 51 4.10 6.28 4.55
C VAL A 51 4.30 6.75 3.11
N VAL A 52 3.46 7.66 2.66
CA VAL A 52 3.65 8.37 1.40
C VAL A 52 4.40 9.65 1.72
N ASN A 53 5.63 9.74 1.23
CA ASN A 53 6.49 10.91 1.47
C ASN A 53 6.01 12.12 0.68
N ARG A 54 6.61 13.27 0.96
CA ARG A 54 6.30 14.52 0.26
C ARG A 54 6.55 14.43 -1.25
N ASP A 55 7.47 13.59 -1.66
CA ASP A 55 7.76 13.37 -3.08
C ASP A 55 6.92 12.25 -3.69
N GLY A 56 6.03 11.64 -2.92
CA GLY A 56 5.18 10.54 -3.36
C GLY A 56 5.79 9.16 -3.20
N SER A 57 7.03 9.04 -2.76
CA SER A 57 7.65 7.74 -2.57
C SER A 57 7.03 6.99 -1.39
N ILE A 58 7.01 5.67 -1.49
CA ILE A 58 6.45 4.78 -0.48
C ILE A 58 7.58 4.29 0.42
N VAL A 59 7.43 4.47 1.72
CA VAL A 59 8.43 4.03 2.70
C VAL A 59 7.74 3.40 3.92
N ASP A 60 8.52 2.69 4.72
CA ASP A 60 8.09 2.12 6.00
C ASP A 60 6.85 1.23 5.88
N ALA A 61 6.80 0.42 4.82
CA ALA A 61 5.70 -0.52 4.63
C ALA A 61 5.77 -1.65 5.66
N GLN A 62 4.64 -1.95 6.28
CA GLN A 62 4.54 -3.02 7.26
C GLN A 62 3.15 -3.65 7.23
N VAL A 63 3.08 -4.90 7.66
CA VAL A 63 1.81 -5.61 7.74
C VAL A 63 1.08 -5.17 9.01
N ALA A 64 -0.11 -4.56 8.82
CA ALA A 64 -0.97 -4.19 9.93
C ALA A 64 -1.88 -5.35 10.34
N CYS A 65 -2.33 -6.13 9.35
CA CYS A 65 -3.17 -7.30 9.58
C CYS A 65 -2.84 -8.34 8.51
N GLY A 66 -2.29 -9.48 8.93
CA GLY A 66 -1.84 -10.53 8.01
C GLY A 66 -2.83 -11.65 7.85
N VAL A 67 -2.55 -12.52 6.88
CA VAL A 67 -3.33 -13.74 6.60
C VAL A 67 -2.43 -14.96 6.82
N ASP A 68 -1.33 -15.05 6.09
CA ASP A 68 -0.30 -16.06 6.30
C ASP A 68 1.06 -15.48 5.89
N PRO A 69 2.18 -16.10 6.32
CA PRO A 69 3.51 -15.52 6.08
C PRO A 69 3.83 -15.30 4.60
N TYR A 70 3.32 -16.16 3.73
CA TYR A 70 3.63 -16.08 2.29
C TYR A 70 2.85 -14.96 1.62
N LEU A 71 1.55 -14.83 1.91
CA LEU A 71 0.74 -13.74 1.40
C LEU A 71 1.23 -12.41 1.94
N ASP A 72 1.57 -12.36 3.23
CA ASP A 72 2.06 -11.15 3.87
C ASP A 72 3.35 -10.65 3.22
N LYS A 73 4.27 -11.56 2.95
CA LYS A 73 5.54 -11.23 2.30
C LYS A 73 5.32 -10.71 0.89
N GLU A 74 4.43 -11.36 0.14
CA GLU A 74 4.12 -10.92 -1.23
C GLU A 74 3.44 -9.55 -1.24
N ALA A 75 2.54 -9.29 -0.29
CA ALA A 75 1.91 -7.98 -0.17
C ALA A 75 2.95 -6.88 0.07
N LEU A 76 3.91 -7.13 0.96
CA LEU A 76 4.99 -6.17 1.21
C LEU A 76 5.85 -5.95 -0.04
N ARG A 77 6.17 -7.04 -0.75
CA ARG A 77 6.98 -6.95 -1.96
C ARG A 77 6.32 -6.07 -3.02
N VAL A 78 5.03 -6.33 -3.28
CA VAL A 78 4.33 -5.62 -4.35
C VAL A 78 4.11 -4.15 -4.00
N VAL A 79 3.80 -3.85 -2.74
CA VAL A 79 3.64 -2.47 -2.29
C VAL A 79 4.95 -1.70 -2.45
N GLY A 80 6.07 -2.34 -2.15
CA GLY A 80 7.39 -1.71 -2.29
C GLY A 80 7.78 -1.39 -3.74
N GLN A 81 7.08 -1.96 -4.71
CA GLN A 81 7.34 -1.72 -6.14
C GLN A 81 6.40 -0.72 -6.78
N MET A 82 5.49 -0.16 -6.01
CA MET A 82 4.54 0.82 -6.54
C MET A 82 5.25 2.06 -7.09
N PRO A 83 4.68 2.67 -8.16
CA PRO A 83 5.18 3.97 -8.61
C PRO A 83 4.92 5.03 -7.55
N LYS A 84 5.50 6.20 -7.74
CA LYS A 84 5.25 7.31 -6.83
C LYS A 84 3.78 7.69 -6.84
N TRP A 85 3.27 7.94 -5.66
CA TRP A 85 1.90 8.42 -5.46
C TRP A 85 1.86 9.94 -5.54
N LYS A 86 0.69 10.50 -5.79
CA LYS A 86 0.45 11.91 -5.56
C LYS A 86 0.48 12.12 -4.05
N PRO A 87 1.36 12.98 -3.52
CA PRO A 87 1.47 13.13 -2.06
C PRO A 87 0.25 13.81 -1.46
N GLY A 88 0.03 13.57 -0.19
CA GLY A 88 -1.00 14.27 0.56
C GLY A 88 -0.61 15.72 0.79
N LYS A 89 -1.60 16.57 1.00
CA LYS A 89 -1.39 17.99 1.24
C LYS A 89 -2.17 18.49 2.45
N GLN A 90 -1.54 19.39 3.17
CA GLN A 90 -2.14 20.10 4.28
C GLN A 90 -1.82 21.57 4.10
N ARG A 91 -2.85 22.39 4.00
CA ARG A 91 -2.70 23.84 3.77
C ARG A 91 -1.84 24.14 2.54
N GLY A 92 -2.08 23.38 1.46
CA GLY A 92 -1.39 23.57 0.18
C GLY A 92 0.04 23.05 0.11
N LYS A 93 0.54 22.43 1.18
CA LYS A 93 1.91 21.90 1.22
C LYS A 93 1.91 20.39 1.27
N GLU A 94 2.81 19.77 0.52
CA GLU A 94 3.00 18.32 0.60
C GLU A 94 3.47 17.93 1.98
N VAL A 95 2.86 16.88 2.54
CA VAL A 95 3.20 16.34 3.85
C VAL A 95 3.33 14.83 3.77
N ARG A 96 3.97 14.25 4.77
CA ARG A 96 4.08 12.80 4.91
C ARG A 96 2.80 12.26 5.52
N VAL A 97 2.22 11.24 4.89
CA VAL A 97 0.94 10.68 5.36
C VAL A 97 1.06 9.17 5.49
N LYS A 98 0.61 8.66 6.64
CA LYS A 98 0.47 7.22 6.84
C LYS A 98 -0.81 6.76 6.14
N TYR A 99 -0.67 5.77 5.27
CA TYR A 99 -1.78 5.24 4.48
C TYR A 99 -1.95 3.76 4.75
N THR A 100 -3.20 3.31 4.76
CA THR A 100 -3.55 1.90 4.97
C THR A 100 -4.18 1.36 3.69
N LEU A 101 -3.62 0.28 3.16
CA LEU A 101 -4.06 -0.29 1.88
C LEU A 101 -4.34 -1.78 2.04
N PRO A 102 -5.55 -2.25 1.66
CA PRO A 102 -5.81 -3.68 1.61
C PRO A 102 -5.28 -4.27 0.31
N VAL A 103 -4.57 -5.38 0.42
CA VAL A 103 -4.07 -6.14 -0.73
C VAL A 103 -4.83 -7.46 -0.76
N MET A 104 -5.63 -7.65 -1.81
CA MET A 104 -6.54 -8.79 -1.92
C MET A 104 -5.87 -9.97 -2.62
N PHE A 105 -6.00 -11.15 -1.99
CA PHE A 105 -5.58 -12.41 -2.60
C PHE A 105 -6.80 -13.31 -2.75
N ARG A 106 -7.21 -13.55 -3.98
CA ARG A 106 -8.38 -14.37 -4.27
C ARG A 106 -7.99 -15.51 -5.21
N LEU A 107 -8.47 -16.69 -4.87
CA LEU A 107 -8.34 -17.86 -5.73
C LEU A 107 -9.49 -17.89 -6.73
N GLN A 108 -9.20 -18.35 -7.94
CA GLN A 108 -10.20 -18.48 -8.99
C GLN A 108 -10.65 -19.92 -9.13
#